data_1cc78976bf82e47d0c40577bacbcf322
#
_entry.id   1cc78976bf82e47d0c40577bacbcf322
#
_cell.length_a   1.000
_cell.length_b   1.000
_cell.length_c   1.000
_cell.angle_alpha   90.00
_cell.angle_beta   90.00
_cell.angle_gamma   90.00
#
_symmetry.space_group_name_H-M   'P 1'
#
loop_
_entity.id
_entity.type
_entity.pdbx_description
1 polymer ?
#
loop_
_entity_poly.entity_id
_entity_poly.type
_entity_poly.pdbx_seq_one_letter_code
_entity_poly.pdbx_strand_id
1 'polypeptide(L)'
;NETPTYGYIRLNNNLIIQEEDWEGDYFEEVPITLKAIAESGYEFSHWSGESDSTESEIELSISEYSEIQAHFIPGSEVNIVINEINYKSSDEFDTGDWIELYNPNSSSIDLSGWVFKDNNDSNTYIIPEGTTIQEDSYLVIVKDEDDFLDYFPEITNIIGEFDFGLSSSSDGVRIFNSDGVLQDEVNYLSSDPWPDLSNGGGYTLELISPNLDNSLPESWSNINLHGSPDQVNTSTASITDLDL
;
A
#
# COMPACT_ATOMS: atom_id res chain seq x y z
N ASN A 1 16.92 11.91 18.14
CA ASN A 1 15.88 12.54 17.31
C ASN A 1 16.16 12.04 15.90
N GLU A 2 15.38 11.08 15.45
CA GLU A 2 15.39 10.70 14.04
C GLU A 2 14.76 11.86 13.28
N THR A 3 15.44 12.34 12.24
CA THR A 3 14.88 13.32 11.31
C THR A 3 13.77 12.61 10.56
N PRO A 4 12.54 13.12 10.51
CA PRO A 4 11.50 12.46 9.75
C PRO A 4 11.92 12.42 8.27
N THR A 5 12.01 11.23 7.72
CA THR A 5 12.16 11.03 6.28
C THR A 5 10.78 11.27 5.65
N TYR A 6 10.68 12.17 4.71
CA TYR A 6 9.44 12.50 4.01
C TYR A 6 9.25 11.68 2.73
N GLY A 7 10.21 10.79 2.46
CA GLY A 7 10.26 9.91 1.30
C GLY A 7 11.63 9.27 1.18
N TYR A 8 11.78 8.44 0.15
CA TYR A 8 13.02 7.73 -0.13
C TYR A 8 13.29 7.67 -1.64
N ILE A 9 14.51 7.27 -2.01
CA ILE A 9 14.91 7.09 -3.41
C ILE A 9 15.10 5.61 -3.69
N ARG A 10 14.51 5.12 -4.78
CA ARG A 10 14.79 3.80 -5.33
C ARG A 10 15.76 3.96 -6.50
N LEU A 11 16.90 3.27 -6.42
CA LEU A 11 17.95 3.30 -7.43
C LEU A 11 17.93 2.00 -8.24
N ASN A 12 17.84 2.10 -9.57
CA ASN A 12 17.79 0.98 -10.51
C ASN A 12 16.75 -0.10 -10.14
N ASN A 13 15.61 0.30 -9.57
CA ASN A 13 14.51 -0.54 -9.09
C ASN A 13 14.85 -1.54 -7.97
N ASN A 14 16.09 -1.59 -7.49
CA ASN A 14 16.55 -2.62 -6.54
C ASN A 14 17.05 -2.08 -5.21
N LEU A 15 17.69 -0.89 -5.19
CA LEU A 15 18.28 -0.33 -3.98
C LEU A 15 17.39 0.78 -3.43
N ILE A 16 16.97 0.64 -2.19
CA ILE A 16 16.23 1.67 -1.45
C ILE A 16 17.23 2.49 -0.64
N ILE A 17 17.21 3.80 -0.83
CA ILE A 17 18.06 4.77 -0.15
C ILE A 17 17.15 5.63 0.74
N GLN A 18 17.29 5.48 2.05
CA GLN A 18 16.55 6.22 3.08
C GLN A 18 17.45 7.16 3.90
N GLU A 19 18.77 7.04 3.72
CA GLU A 19 19.77 7.84 4.44
C GLU A 19 20.01 9.18 3.72
N GLU A 20 20.10 10.28 4.47
CA GLU A 20 20.30 11.64 3.92
C GLU A 20 21.62 11.83 3.19
N ASP A 21 22.67 11.12 3.60
CA ASP A 21 24.05 11.28 3.08
C ASP A 21 24.56 9.95 2.48
N TRP A 22 23.72 9.26 1.70
CA TRP A 22 24.13 8.02 1.05
C TRP A 22 25.12 8.29 -0.09
N GLU A 23 26.21 7.53 -0.14
CA GLU A 23 27.22 7.56 -1.21
C GLU A 23 27.37 6.19 -1.86
N GLY A 24 27.53 6.16 -3.19
CA GLY A 24 27.75 4.93 -3.95
C GLY A 24 28.59 5.16 -5.20
N ASP A 25 29.39 4.17 -5.57
CA ASP A 25 30.23 4.22 -6.77
C ASP A 25 29.51 3.55 -7.95
N TYR A 26 29.40 4.26 -9.07
CA TYR A 26 28.82 3.78 -10.32
C TYR A 26 29.76 3.98 -11.49
N PHE A 27 29.56 3.17 -12.53
CA PHE A 27 30.37 3.28 -13.75
C PHE A 27 30.01 4.55 -14.51
N GLU A 28 31.03 5.29 -14.89
CA GLU A 28 30.92 6.49 -15.73
C GLU A 28 30.17 6.17 -17.04
N GLU A 29 29.32 7.07 -17.49
CA GLU A 29 28.49 6.96 -18.70
C GLU A 29 27.45 5.81 -18.70
N VAL A 30 27.32 5.04 -17.61
CA VAL A 30 26.23 4.07 -17.47
C VAL A 30 25.03 4.76 -16.84
N PRO A 31 23.87 4.80 -17.54
CA PRO A 31 22.67 5.42 -16.98
C PRO A 31 22.22 4.72 -15.71
N ILE A 32 21.80 5.51 -14.72
CA ILE A 32 21.10 5.03 -13.54
C ILE A 32 19.69 5.60 -13.52
N THR A 33 18.73 4.79 -13.07
CA THR A 33 17.37 5.25 -12.86
C THR A 33 17.17 5.58 -11.38
N LEU A 34 16.67 6.77 -11.10
CA LEU A 34 16.28 7.20 -9.76
C LEU A 34 14.79 7.44 -9.72
N LYS A 35 14.12 6.85 -8.75
CA LYS A 35 12.69 7.08 -8.50
C LYS A 35 12.53 7.61 -7.07
N ALA A 36 11.98 8.82 -6.95
CA ALA A 36 11.58 9.38 -5.67
C ALA A 36 10.22 8.81 -5.29
N ILE A 37 10.10 8.30 -4.06
CA ILE A 37 8.87 7.75 -3.51
C ILE A 37 8.57 8.50 -2.22
N ALA A 38 7.43 9.21 -2.21
CA ALA A 38 6.99 9.96 -1.05
C ALA A 38 6.41 9.01 0.01
N GLU A 39 6.65 9.34 1.28
CA GLU A 39 5.92 8.72 2.39
C GLU A 39 4.50 9.25 2.48
N SER A 40 3.65 8.50 3.18
CA SER A 40 2.26 8.89 3.39
C SER A 40 2.14 10.32 3.96
N GLY A 41 1.20 11.10 3.41
CA GLY A 41 1.02 12.51 3.76
C GLY A 41 2.01 13.47 3.08
N TYR A 42 2.89 12.97 2.21
CA TYR A 42 3.82 13.79 1.44
C TYR A 42 3.69 13.51 -0.06
N GLU A 43 4.13 14.46 -0.87
CA GLU A 43 4.28 14.30 -2.32
C GLU A 43 5.68 14.71 -2.76
N PHE A 44 6.17 14.07 -3.82
CA PHE A 44 7.44 14.47 -4.43
C PHE A 44 7.27 15.83 -5.10
N SER A 45 8.18 16.74 -4.83
CA SER A 45 8.17 18.09 -5.41
C SER A 45 9.09 18.19 -6.62
N HIS A 46 10.36 17.95 -6.44
CA HIS A 46 11.36 18.09 -7.49
C HIS A 46 12.70 17.47 -7.06
N TRP A 47 13.58 17.27 -8.02
CA TRP A 47 15.00 16.98 -7.80
C TRP A 47 15.81 18.27 -7.71
N SER A 48 16.95 18.23 -7.02
CA SER A 48 17.99 19.27 -7.08
C SER A 48 19.37 18.66 -7.19
N GLY A 49 20.37 19.44 -7.63
CA GLY A 49 21.71 18.97 -7.93
C GLY A 49 21.90 18.69 -9.42
N GLU A 50 22.21 17.46 -9.81
CA GLU A 50 22.39 17.09 -11.23
C GLU A 50 21.11 17.14 -12.08
N SER A 51 19.95 17.28 -11.46
CA SER A 51 18.67 17.44 -12.13
C SER A 51 17.81 18.45 -11.38
N ASP A 52 16.97 19.21 -12.10
CA ASP A 52 15.91 20.08 -11.60
C ASP A 52 14.51 19.58 -12.02
N SER A 53 14.43 18.30 -12.39
CA SER A 53 13.18 17.67 -12.85
C SER A 53 12.11 17.64 -11.78
N THR A 54 10.86 17.79 -12.18
CA THR A 54 9.66 17.56 -11.38
C THR A 54 9.03 16.18 -11.61
N GLU A 55 9.61 15.38 -12.51
CA GLU A 55 9.19 13.98 -12.68
C GLU A 55 9.80 13.14 -11.56
N SER A 56 8.98 12.31 -10.92
CA SER A 56 9.42 11.47 -9.79
C SER A 56 10.44 10.41 -10.21
N GLU A 57 10.45 10.00 -11.47
CA GLU A 57 11.41 9.06 -12.04
C GLU A 57 12.27 9.75 -13.10
N ILE A 58 13.60 9.63 -12.95
CA ILE A 58 14.58 10.22 -13.86
C ILE A 58 15.68 9.23 -14.20
N GLU A 59 16.27 9.39 -15.38
CA GLU A 59 17.47 8.69 -15.79
C GLU A 59 18.65 9.68 -15.83
N LEU A 60 19.77 9.33 -15.19
CA LEU A 60 20.97 10.14 -15.13
C LEU A 60 22.18 9.37 -15.62
N SER A 61 23.04 10.03 -16.37
CA SER A 61 24.39 9.55 -16.68
C SER A 61 25.38 10.28 -15.79
N ILE A 62 26.04 9.56 -14.90
CA ILE A 62 26.97 10.13 -13.94
C ILE A 62 28.33 10.34 -14.61
N SER A 63 28.91 11.53 -14.44
CA SER A 63 30.27 11.87 -14.83
C SER A 63 31.02 12.46 -13.64
N GLU A 64 32.11 11.86 -13.20
CA GLU A 64 32.86 12.24 -12.01
C GLU A 64 32.00 12.27 -10.74
N TYR A 65 32.09 13.27 -9.89
CA TYR A 65 31.29 13.43 -8.67
C TYR A 65 29.99 14.13 -8.99
N SER A 66 28.89 13.46 -8.67
CA SER A 66 27.51 13.95 -8.87
C SER A 66 26.75 13.95 -7.54
N GLU A 67 25.99 15.00 -7.28
CA GLU A 67 25.11 15.11 -6.12
C GLU A 67 23.67 15.31 -6.61
N ILE A 68 22.73 14.53 -6.04
CA ILE A 68 21.32 14.67 -6.35
C ILE A 68 20.48 14.50 -5.08
N GLN A 69 19.47 15.33 -4.94
CA GLN A 69 18.55 15.30 -3.81
C GLN A 69 17.10 15.28 -4.29
N ALA A 70 16.27 14.42 -3.69
CA ALA A 70 14.83 14.43 -3.83
C ALA A 70 14.20 15.36 -2.79
N HIS A 71 13.29 16.23 -3.22
CA HIS A 71 12.54 17.12 -2.33
C HIS A 71 11.09 16.68 -2.22
N PHE A 72 10.60 16.57 -1.01
CA PHE A 72 9.22 16.22 -0.68
C PHE A 72 8.55 17.38 0.04
N ILE A 73 7.27 17.59 -0.24
CA ILE A 73 6.44 18.61 0.39
C ILE A 73 5.23 17.92 1.04
N PRO A 74 4.62 18.51 2.07
CA PRO A 74 3.36 17.99 2.58
C PRO A 74 2.34 17.85 1.45
N GLY A 75 1.81 16.66 1.27
CA GLY A 75 0.76 16.38 0.30
C GLY A 75 -0.54 17.05 0.73
N SER A 76 -1.33 17.44 -0.25
CA SER A 76 -2.65 18.01 0.00
C SER A 76 -3.74 16.92 0.06
N GLU A 77 -3.38 15.67 -0.20
CA GLU A 77 -4.33 14.57 -0.35
C GLU A 77 -4.27 13.61 0.85
N VAL A 78 -5.45 13.14 1.19
CA VAL A 78 -5.71 12.16 2.22
C VAL A 78 -5.37 10.78 1.64
N ASN A 79 -4.21 10.24 1.98
CA ASN A 79 -3.81 8.89 1.57
C ASN A 79 -4.40 7.86 2.53
N ILE A 80 -5.54 7.29 2.17
CA ILE A 80 -5.98 6.01 2.71
C ILE A 80 -5.28 4.92 1.93
N VAL A 81 -4.76 3.91 2.62
CA VAL A 81 -3.99 2.83 2.02
C VAL A 81 -4.79 1.54 2.08
N ILE A 82 -4.87 0.82 0.96
CA ILE A 82 -5.35 -0.57 0.93
C ILE A 82 -4.26 -1.43 1.58
N ASN A 83 -4.55 -1.94 2.78
CA ASN A 83 -3.58 -2.58 3.67
C ASN A 83 -3.61 -4.10 3.62
N GLU A 84 -4.81 -4.68 3.42
CA GLU A 84 -4.98 -6.13 3.36
C GLU A 84 -6.10 -6.50 2.39
N ILE A 85 -5.97 -7.64 1.70
CA ILE A 85 -6.95 -8.13 0.74
C ILE A 85 -7.14 -9.64 0.93
N ASN A 86 -8.36 -10.06 1.25
CA ASN A 86 -8.80 -11.45 1.18
C ASN A 86 -9.72 -11.63 -0.03
N TYR A 87 -9.18 -12.13 -1.12
CA TYR A 87 -9.91 -12.35 -2.36
C TYR A 87 -10.33 -13.81 -2.56
N LYS A 88 -9.88 -14.69 -1.67
CA LYS A 88 -10.24 -16.11 -1.68
C LYS A 88 -9.89 -16.81 -0.38
N SER A 89 -10.88 -17.05 0.43
CA SER A 89 -10.79 -17.87 1.62
C SER A 89 -10.49 -19.34 1.29
N SER A 90 -10.06 -20.12 2.30
CA SER A 90 -9.98 -21.58 2.22
C SER A 90 -11.28 -22.22 2.66
N ASP A 91 -11.47 -23.52 2.35
CA ASP A 91 -12.66 -24.27 2.78
C ASP A 91 -12.80 -24.39 4.32
N GLU A 92 -11.68 -24.26 5.05
CA GLU A 92 -11.64 -24.36 6.53
C GLU A 92 -11.70 -22.98 7.21
N PHE A 93 -11.50 -21.92 6.43
CA PHE A 93 -11.51 -20.53 6.88
C PHE A 93 -12.19 -19.68 5.81
N ASP A 94 -13.52 -19.72 5.81
CA ASP A 94 -14.36 -19.00 4.85
C ASP A 94 -14.98 -17.76 5.51
N THR A 95 -14.32 -16.63 5.35
CA THR A 95 -14.75 -15.32 5.84
C THR A 95 -15.48 -14.49 4.77
N GLY A 96 -15.70 -15.09 3.60
CA GLY A 96 -16.02 -14.28 2.41
C GLY A 96 -14.86 -13.39 1.98
N ASP A 97 -15.11 -12.60 0.92
CA ASP A 97 -14.13 -11.61 0.46
C ASP A 97 -14.17 -10.37 1.36
N TRP A 98 -13.00 -9.77 1.62
CA TRP A 98 -12.91 -8.51 2.35
C TRP A 98 -11.63 -7.76 2.00
N ILE A 99 -11.63 -6.47 2.27
CA ILE A 99 -10.46 -5.60 2.17
C ILE A 99 -10.31 -4.82 3.46
N GLU A 100 -9.09 -4.41 3.77
CA GLU A 100 -8.80 -3.50 4.86
C GLU A 100 -8.17 -2.22 4.36
N LEU A 101 -8.65 -1.11 4.90
CA LEU A 101 -8.10 0.22 4.72
C LEU A 101 -7.33 0.63 5.97
N TYR A 102 -6.22 1.31 5.78
CA TYR A 102 -5.42 1.91 6.84
C TYR A 102 -5.34 3.43 6.68
N ASN A 103 -5.48 4.15 7.78
CA ASN A 103 -5.28 5.59 7.85
C ASN A 103 -3.91 5.92 8.45
N PRO A 104 -2.90 6.23 7.63
CA PRO A 104 -1.56 6.59 8.13
C PRO A 104 -1.45 8.04 8.60
N ASN A 105 -2.55 8.81 8.56
CA ASN A 105 -2.52 10.23 8.92
C ASN A 105 -2.62 10.42 10.44
N SER A 106 -2.10 11.55 10.91
CA SER A 106 -2.18 11.98 12.31
C SER A 106 -3.54 12.59 12.70
N SER A 107 -4.57 12.32 11.91
CA SER A 107 -5.95 12.77 12.13
C SER A 107 -6.95 11.78 11.57
N SER A 108 -8.14 11.76 12.14
CA SER A 108 -9.23 10.95 11.61
C SER A 108 -9.70 11.47 10.26
N ILE A 109 -10.14 10.54 9.40
CA ILE A 109 -10.66 10.81 8.07
C ILE A 109 -12.12 10.39 8.01
N ASP A 110 -12.96 11.26 7.45
CA ASP A 110 -14.34 10.96 7.12
C ASP A 110 -14.40 10.29 5.73
N LEU A 111 -14.81 9.04 5.71
CA LEU A 111 -14.99 8.24 4.49
C LEU A 111 -16.43 8.24 3.97
N SER A 112 -17.31 9.07 4.50
CA SER A 112 -18.71 9.17 4.07
C SER A 112 -18.83 9.39 2.57
N GLY A 113 -19.55 8.50 1.88
CA GLY A 113 -19.76 8.60 0.44
C GLY A 113 -18.56 8.22 -0.42
N TRP A 114 -17.44 7.77 0.17
CA TRP A 114 -16.35 7.16 -0.59
C TRP A 114 -16.82 5.88 -1.27
N VAL A 115 -16.10 5.43 -2.28
CA VAL A 115 -16.53 4.31 -3.10
C VAL A 115 -15.42 3.28 -3.23
N PHE A 116 -15.73 2.04 -2.82
CA PHE A 116 -14.94 0.86 -3.15
C PHE A 116 -15.45 0.22 -4.44
N LYS A 117 -14.52 -0.16 -5.33
CA LYS A 117 -14.77 -0.89 -6.57
C LYS A 117 -13.74 -1.99 -6.79
N ASP A 118 -14.16 -3.04 -7.50
CA ASP A 118 -13.23 -3.95 -8.19
C ASP A 118 -12.86 -3.43 -9.61
N ASN A 119 -12.31 -4.26 -10.48
CA ASN A 119 -11.98 -3.90 -11.87
C ASN A 119 -13.22 -3.57 -12.73
N ASN A 120 -14.41 -3.97 -12.32
CA ASN A 120 -15.66 -3.68 -13.02
C ASN A 120 -16.29 -2.40 -12.47
N ASP A 121 -16.32 -1.33 -13.26
CA ASP A 121 -16.89 -0.05 -12.83
C ASP A 121 -18.37 -0.10 -12.39
N SER A 122 -19.09 -1.18 -12.73
CA SER A 122 -20.47 -1.39 -12.28
C SER A 122 -20.55 -1.97 -10.87
N ASN A 123 -19.48 -2.59 -10.38
CA ASN A 123 -19.36 -3.11 -9.04
C ASN A 123 -18.93 -1.98 -8.10
N THR A 124 -19.85 -1.52 -7.28
CA THR A 124 -19.67 -0.34 -6.43
C THR A 124 -20.24 -0.58 -5.05
N TYR A 125 -19.44 -0.31 -4.03
CA TYR A 125 -19.89 -0.20 -2.66
C TYR A 125 -19.66 1.24 -2.17
N ILE A 126 -20.73 1.91 -1.79
CA ILE A 126 -20.67 3.27 -1.24
C ILE A 126 -20.52 3.18 0.26
N ILE A 127 -19.45 3.72 0.79
CA ILE A 127 -19.20 3.76 2.23
C ILE A 127 -20.29 4.60 2.92
N PRO A 128 -20.95 4.06 3.97
CA PRO A 128 -22.06 4.72 4.64
C PRO A 128 -21.68 6.08 5.24
N GLU A 129 -22.68 6.96 5.34
CA GLU A 129 -22.56 8.25 6.03
C GLU A 129 -22.18 8.08 7.51
N GLY A 130 -21.25 8.91 7.97
CA GLY A 130 -20.75 8.88 9.34
C GLY A 130 -19.62 7.86 9.56
N THR A 131 -19.16 7.17 8.51
CA THR A 131 -18.00 6.29 8.60
C THR A 131 -16.72 7.11 8.70
N THR A 132 -15.98 6.91 9.79
CA THR A 132 -14.68 7.56 9.99
C THR A 132 -13.63 6.51 10.34
N ILE A 133 -12.41 6.72 9.84
CA ILE A 133 -11.25 5.93 10.24
C ILE A 133 -10.33 6.84 11.08
N GLN A 134 -10.02 6.41 12.31
CA GLN A 134 -9.21 7.19 13.23
C GLN A 134 -7.76 7.27 12.75
N GLU A 135 -6.96 8.17 13.34
CA GLU A 135 -5.50 8.20 13.14
C GLU A 135 -4.88 6.83 13.46
N ASP A 136 -3.90 6.40 12.68
CA ASP A 136 -3.18 5.13 12.85
C ASP A 136 -4.11 3.91 13.05
N SER A 137 -5.28 3.90 12.41
CA SER A 137 -6.30 2.87 12.59
C SER A 137 -6.70 2.21 11.28
N TYR A 138 -7.42 1.10 11.39
CA TYR A 138 -7.86 0.26 10.29
C TYR A 138 -9.38 0.30 10.15
N LEU A 139 -9.90 -0.06 8.97
CA LEU A 139 -11.32 -0.27 8.70
C LEU A 139 -11.46 -1.45 7.73
N VAL A 140 -12.17 -2.48 8.14
CA VAL A 140 -12.43 -3.63 7.29
C VAL A 140 -13.75 -3.44 6.54
N ILE A 141 -13.74 -3.68 5.23
CA ILE A 141 -14.92 -3.68 4.37
C ILE A 141 -15.18 -5.12 3.95
N VAL A 142 -16.29 -5.70 4.42
CA VAL A 142 -16.60 -7.11 4.26
C VAL A 142 -17.73 -7.34 3.25
N LYS A 143 -17.67 -8.48 2.57
CA LYS A 143 -18.76 -8.96 1.71
C LYS A 143 -19.89 -9.59 2.52
N ASP A 144 -19.54 -10.32 3.57
CA ASP A 144 -20.47 -11.00 4.47
C ASP A 144 -20.00 -10.78 5.91
N GLU A 145 -20.79 -10.04 6.69
CA GLU A 145 -20.45 -9.69 8.07
C GLU A 145 -20.56 -10.89 9.01
N ASP A 146 -21.54 -11.75 8.80
CA ASP A 146 -21.75 -12.93 9.63
C ASP A 146 -20.60 -13.93 9.44
N ASP A 147 -20.21 -14.22 8.19
CA ASP A 147 -19.10 -15.10 7.86
C ASP A 147 -17.78 -14.54 8.40
N PHE A 148 -17.55 -13.24 8.29
CA PHE A 148 -16.33 -12.60 8.81
C PHE A 148 -16.27 -12.67 10.35
N LEU A 149 -17.35 -12.33 11.05
CA LEU A 149 -17.40 -12.31 12.51
C LEU A 149 -17.37 -13.70 13.15
N ASP A 150 -17.73 -14.77 12.42
CA ASP A 150 -17.55 -16.14 12.90
C ASP A 150 -16.07 -16.48 13.19
N TYR A 151 -15.15 -15.82 12.48
CA TYR A 151 -13.71 -16.00 12.67
C TYR A 151 -13.05 -14.86 13.47
N PHE A 152 -13.57 -13.63 13.35
CA PHE A 152 -13.01 -12.44 13.99
C PHE A 152 -14.03 -11.71 14.89
N PRO A 153 -14.59 -12.40 15.91
CA PRO A 153 -15.69 -11.85 16.72
C PRO A 153 -15.33 -10.62 17.56
N GLU A 154 -14.05 -10.34 17.73
CA GLU A 154 -13.57 -9.19 18.53
C GLU A 154 -13.40 -7.91 17.70
N ILE A 155 -13.43 -8.02 16.36
CA ILE A 155 -13.26 -6.86 15.48
C ILE A 155 -14.58 -6.11 15.41
N THR A 156 -14.53 -4.82 15.67
CA THR A 156 -15.69 -3.93 15.66
C THR A 156 -15.60 -2.82 14.62
N ASN A 157 -14.43 -2.64 14.01
CA ASN A 157 -14.15 -1.60 13.03
C ASN A 157 -14.40 -2.13 11.62
N ILE A 158 -15.63 -2.58 11.41
CA ILE A 158 -16.08 -3.19 10.15
C ILE A 158 -17.25 -2.44 9.57
N ILE A 159 -17.35 -2.44 8.24
CA ILE A 159 -18.52 -2.04 7.47
C ILE A 159 -18.75 -3.07 6.36
N GLY A 160 -19.92 -3.16 5.86
CA GLY A 160 -20.31 -4.07 4.76
C GLY A 160 -21.75 -3.76 4.37
N GLU A 161 -22.41 -4.56 3.60
CA GLU A 161 -21.96 -5.75 2.86
C GLU A 161 -21.89 -5.35 1.38
N PHE A 162 -20.75 -5.57 0.71
CA PHE A 162 -20.70 -5.34 -0.73
C PHE A 162 -21.23 -6.56 -1.49
N ASP A 163 -21.91 -6.33 -2.63
CA ASP A 163 -22.72 -7.35 -3.34
C ASP A 163 -21.99 -8.04 -4.51
N PHE A 164 -20.70 -7.80 -4.66
CA PHE A 164 -19.84 -8.43 -5.68
C PHE A 164 -18.77 -9.31 -5.04
N GLY A 165 -17.95 -9.97 -5.82
CA GLY A 165 -16.84 -10.79 -5.33
C GLY A 165 -15.55 -10.36 -5.99
N LEU A 166 -14.44 -10.53 -5.27
CA LEU A 166 -13.11 -10.35 -5.79
C LEU A 166 -12.69 -11.59 -6.59
N SER A 167 -12.00 -11.39 -7.71
CA SER A 167 -11.62 -12.50 -8.58
C SER A 167 -10.49 -13.33 -7.99
N SER A 168 -10.64 -14.65 -7.99
CA SER A 168 -9.62 -15.58 -7.53
C SER A 168 -8.41 -15.74 -8.48
N SER A 169 -8.36 -15.01 -9.58
CA SER A 169 -7.25 -15.07 -10.54
C SER A 169 -6.51 -13.75 -10.70
N SER A 170 -7.24 -12.67 -10.83
CA SER A 170 -6.71 -11.29 -10.91
C SER A 170 -7.84 -10.30 -10.76
N ASP A 171 -7.63 -9.23 -10.04
CA ASP A 171 -8.58 -8.13 -9.90
C ASP A 171 -7.89 -6.83 -9.55
N GLY A 172 -8.67 -5.74 -9.50
CA GLY A 172 -8.27 -4.46 -8.95
C GLY A 172 -9.13 -4.12 -7.73
N VAL A 173 -8.52 -3.67 -6.68
CA VAL A 173 -9.16 -3.04 -5.53
C VAL A 173 -8.92 -1.55 -5.64
N ARG A 174 -9.99 -0.76 -5.72
CA ARG A 174 -9.91 0.69 -5.98
C ARG A 174 -10.77 1.47 -5.00
N ILE A 175 -10.17 2.48 -4.39
CA ILE A 175 -10.84 3.39 -3.44
C ILE A 175 -10.90 4.79 -4.04
N PHE A 176 -12.09 5.35 -4.12
CA PHE A 176 -12.35 6.71 -4.59
C PHE A 176 -12.93 7.54 -3.47
N ASN A 177 -12.57 8.81 -3.39
CA ASN A 177 -13.22 9.74 -2.46
C ASN A 177 -14.63 10.13 -2.94
N SER A 178 -15.34 10.91 -2.13
CA SER A 178 -16.71 11.36 -2.43
C SER A 178 -16.81 12.26 -3.69
N ASP A 179 -15.71 12.85 -4.12
CA ASP A 179 -15.62 13.62 -5.37
C ASP A 179 -15.34 12.74 -6.60
N GLY A 180 -15.18 11.43 -6.40
CA GLY A 180 -14.86 10.44 -7.44
C GLY A 180 -13.38 10.45 -7.87
N VAL A 181 -12.50 11.01 -7.06
CA VAL A 181 -11.05 10.99 -7.29
C VAL A 181 -10.47 9.70 -6.70
N LEU A 182 -9.71 8.95 -7.51
CA LEU A 182 -9.01 7.74 -7.08
C LEU A 182 -8.01 8.10 -5.96
N GLN A 183 -8.09 7.40 -4.84
CA GLN A 183 -7.23 7.59 -3.69
C GLN A 183 -6.17 6.50 -3.60
N ASP A 184 -6.56 5.26 -3.86
CA ASP A 184 -5.66 4.12 -3.87
C ASP A 184 -6.14 3.00 -4.79
N GLU A 185 -5.20 2.24 -5.37
CA GLU A 185 -5.49 1.14 -6.29
C GLU A 185 -4.44 0.03 -6.20
N VAL A 186 -4.91 -1.20 -6.06
CA VAL A 186 -4.07 -2.41 -6.09
C VAL A 186 -4.59 -3.36 -7.15
N ASN A 187 -3.75 -3.67 -8.15
CA ASN A 187 -4.05 -4.64 -9.20
C ASN A 187 -3.29 -5.94 -8.94
N TYR A 188 -3.92 -6.91 -8.29
CA TYR A 188 -3.26 -8.16 -7.90
C TYR A 188 -3.44 -9.29 -8.91
N LEU A 189 -2.51 -10.26 -8.83
CA LEU A 189 -2.61 -11.58 -9.48
C LEU A 189 -2.56 -12.67 -8.41
N SER A 190 -3.15 -13.83 -8.70
CA SER A 190 -3.08 -15.01 -7.81
C SER A 190 -1.85 -15.90 -8.04
N SER A 191 -0.84 -15.39 -8.73
CA SER A 191 0.37 -16.14 -9.12
C SER A 191 1.58 -15.20 -9.21
N ASP A 192 2.76 -15.79 -9.27
CA ASP A 192 4.03 -15.05 -9.43
C ASP A 192 3.91 -13.90 -10.46
N PRO A 193 4.40 -12.68 -10.11
CA PRO A 193 5.22 -12.33 -8.95
C PRO A 193 4.46 -12.00 -7.65
N TRP A 194 3.12 -12.12 -7.62
CA TRP A 194 2.31 -11.92 -6.42
C TRP A 194 2.37 -13.13 -5.48
N PRO A 195 2.24 -12.93 -4.15
CA PRO A 195 2.16 -14.02 -3.18
C PRO A 195 0.99 -14.97 -3.49
N ASP A 196 1.24 -16.28 -3.61
CA ASP A 196 0.30 -17.26 -4.15
C ASP A 196 -0.52 -18.03 -3.09
N LEU A 197 -0.09 -18.03 -1.81
CA LEU A 197 -0.81 -18.70 -0.73
C LEU A 197 -2.16 -18.04 -0.40
N SER A 198 -2.35 -16.78 -0.79
CA SER A 198 -3.63 -16.06 -0.65
C SER A 198 -4.71 -16.60 -1.60
N ASN A 199 -4.37 -17.48 -2.53
CA ASN A 199 -5.32 -18.11 -3.42
C ASN A 199 -5.94 -19.39 -2.81
N GLY A 200 -6.72 -19.24 -1.77
CA GLY A 200 -7.43 -20.35 -1.10
C GLY A 200 -6.58 -21.18 -0.14
N GLY A 201 -5.39 -20.69 0.20
CA GLY A 201 -4.51 -21.32 1.21
C GLY A 201 -4.82 -20.92 2.65
N GLY A 202 -5.81 -20.07 2.87
CA GLY A 202 -6.16 -19.51 4.19
C GLY A 202 -5.27 -18.34 4.60
N TYR A 203 -4.58 -17.73 3.64
CA TYR A 203 -3.77 -16.52 3.82
C TYR A 203 -4.39 -15.36 3.06
N THR A 204 -4.08 -14.15 3.46
CA THR A 204 -4.46 -12.91 2.78
C THR A 204 -3.26 -12.28 2.08
N LEU A 205 -3.49 -11.29 1.23
CA LEU A 205 -2.44 -10.37 0.81
C LEU A 205 -2.31 -9.27 1.86
N GLU A 206 -1.17 -9.17 2.50
CA GLU A 206 -0.86 -8.17 3.53
C GLU A 206 0.22 -7.22 3.02
N LEU A 207 -0.04 -5.93 3.04
CA LEU A 207 0.97 -4.91 2.72
C LEU A 207 2.07 -4.93 3.80
N ILE A 208 3.31 -5.13 3.42
CA ILE A 208 4.46 -5.26 4.33
C ILE A 208 4.66 -3.99 5.16
N SER A 209 4.43 -2.84 4.57
CA SER A 209 4.45 -1.55 5.26
C SER A 209 3.59 -0.54 4.50
N PRO A 210 2.80 0.30 5.18
CA PRO A 210 1.96 1.31 4.52
C PRO A 210 2.76 2.39 3.77
N ASN A 211 4.07 2.45 3.97
CA ASN A 211 4.96 3.38 3.27
C ASN A 211 5.53 2.80 1.96
N LEU A 212 5.21 1.55 1.64
CA LEU A 212 5.63 0.95 0.38
C LEU A 212 4.64 1.27 -0.74
N ASP A 213 5.14 1.24 -1.98
CA ASP A 213 4.31 1.31 -3.18
C ASP A 213 3.47 0.03 -3.29
N ASN A 214 2.20 0.09 -2.89
CA ASN A 214 1.31 -1.06 -2.86
C ASN A 214 0.84 -1.53 -4.25
N SER A 215 1.20 -0.82 -5.31
CA SER A 215 1.00 -1.30 -6.68
C SER A 215 1.99 -2.41 -7.09
N LEU A 216 3.05 -2.62 -6.28
CA LEU A 216 4.14 -3.54 -6.56
C LEU A 216 3.98 -4.86 -5.80
N PRO A 217 4.12 -6.02 -6.47
CA PRO A 217 3.99 -7.34 -5.83
C PRO A 217 4.94 -7.56 -4.66
N GLU A 218 6.16 -7.03 -4.73
CA GLU A 218 7.18 -7.14 -3.67
C GLU A 218 6.84 -6.36 -2.40
N SER A 219 5.84 -5.49 -2.44
CA SER A 219 5.32 -4.78 -1.27
C SER A 219 4.33 -5.63 -0.46
N TRP A 220 3.93 -6.78 -0.98
CA TRP A 220 2.93 -7.66 -0.39
C TRP A 220 3.51 -8.97 0.12
N SER A 221 2.87 -9.52 1.14
CA SER A 221 3.22 -10.77 1.80
C SER A 221 1.97 -11.62 2.05
N ASN A 222 2.15 -12.91 2.31
CA ASN A 222 1.09 -13.86 2.68
C ASN A 222 1.62 -14.85 3.74
N ILE A 223 2.31 -14.36 4.77
CA ILE A 223 2.93 -15.20 5.81
C ILE A 223 2.03 -15.47 7.01
N ASN A 224 1.01 -14.64 7.25
CA ASN A 224 0.07 -14.85 8.33
C ASN A 224 -1.08 -15.74 7.89
N LEU A 225 -1.24 -16.86 8.57
CA LEU A 225 -2.43 -17.67 8.41
C LEU A 225 -3.64 -16.89 8.95
N HIS A 226 -4.64 -16.73 8.10
CA HIS A 226 -5.87 -15.98 8.34
C HIS A 226 -5.76 -14.44 8.28
N GLY A 227 -4.58 -13.91 7.98
CA GLY A 227 -4.36 -12.46 7.95
C GLY A 227 -4.26 -11.81 9.34
N SER A 228 -4.31 -10.49 9.36
CA SER A 228 -4.22 -9.67 10.59
C SER A 228 -5.19 -8.47 10.57
N PRO A 229 -6.51 -8.67 10.30
CA PRO A 229 -7.44 -7.56 10.23
C PRO A 229 -7.51 -6.77 11.55
N ASP A 230 -7.65 -5.44 11.45
CA ASP A 230 -7.65 -4.45 12.55
C ASP A 230 -6.35 -4.46 13.38
N GLN A 231 -5.24 -4.89 12.77
CA GLN A 231 -3.93 -4.94 13.40
C GLN A 231 -2.82 -4.57 12.41
N VAL A 232 -1.63 -4.30 12.97
CA VAL A 232 -0.43 -4.13 12.13
C VAL A 232 -0.12 -5.46 11.44
N ASN A 233 0.06 -5.44 10.13
CA ASN A 233 0.49 -6.60 9.36
C ASN A 233 1.83 -7.12 9.89
N THR A 234 1.86 -8.36 10.37
CA THR A 234 3.06 -8.94 11.01
C THR A 234 4.17 -9.31 10.01
N SER A 235 3.92 -9.13 8.73
CA SER A 235 4.93 -9.22 7.67
C SER A 235 6.03 -8.15 7.77
N THR A 236 5.88 -7.16 8.65
CA THR A 236 6.98 -6.31 9.11
C THR A 236 7.95 -7.10 10.00
N ALA A 237 8.37 -8.29 9.56
CA ALA A 237 9.52 -8.96 10.17
C ALA A 237 10.69 -7.99 10.03
N SER A 238 11.09 -7.41 11.15
CA SER A 238 12.28 -6.59 11.25
C SER A 238 13.42 -7.29 10.50
N ILE A 239 13.89 -6.69 9.41
CA ILE A 239 15.16 -7.08 8.76
C ILE A 239 16.29 -6.68 9.72
N THR A 240 16.27 -7.21 10.95
CA THR A 240 17.30 -6.98 11.96
C THR A 240 18.21 -8.20 12.13
N ASP A 241 18.04 -9.25 11.29
CA ASP A 241 18.88 -10.45 11.34
C ASP A 241 19.37 -10.84 9.94
N LEU A 242 20.18 -9.96 9.33
CA LEU A 242 21.20 -10.37 8.40
C LEU A 242 22.52 -10.41 9.18
N ASP A 243 22.71 -11.46 9.95
CA ASP A 243 24.06 -11.89 10.35
C ASP A 243 24.81 -12.33 9.08
N LEU A 244 25.76 -11.49 8.65
CA LEU A 244 26.80 -11.79 7.67
C LEU A 244 27.94 -12.59 8.29
#